data_eb0caa50836664bf73f8c5a9223cbf57
#
_entry.id   eb0caa50836664bf73f8c5a9223cbf57
#
_cell.length_a   1.000
_cell.length_b   1.000
_cell.length_c   1.000
_cell.angle_alpha   90.00
_cell.angle_beta   90.00
_cell.angle_gamma   90.00
#
_symmetry.space_group_name_H-M   'P 1'
#
loop_
_entity.id
_entity.type
_entity.pdbx_description
1 polymer ?
#
loop_
_entity_poly.entity_id
_entity_poly.type
_entity_poly.pdbx_seq_one_letter_code
_entity_poly.pdbx_strand_id
1 'polypeptide(L)'
;MRFESVDHKRFSRKGGICMNLNLNRKVFAAVFAFCLAICTSTAFADLPEADVAPGIYSYDGDPNFIIWDAGSHAKSVADVSSAYIMSEGEDYEDFAFLSFSVWWNSSDGAMTVEPQHTIVFRYKKDTGEYHMPSSKFGSAVDQRNVGKLEYLRAVAHEHSD
;
A
#
# COMPACT_ATOMS: atom_id res chain seq x y z
N MET A 1 -29.38 -73.65 -15.23
CA MET A 1 -29.06 -72.20 -15.44
C MET A 1 -27.63 -72.17 -15.96
N ARG A 2 -27.49 -71.72 -17.21
CA ARG A 2 -26.21 -71.68 -17.94
C ARG A 2 -25.76 -70.24 -17.92
N PHE A 3 -24.56 -69.96 -17.43
CA PHE A 3 -23.92 -68.67 -17.54
C PHE A 3 -23.08 -68.64 -18.82
N GLU A 4 -23.45 -67.72 -19.70
CA GLU A 4 -22.68 -67.40 -20.92
C GLU A 4 -21.51 -66.51 -20.58
N SER A 5 -20.37 -66.92 -21.11
CA SER A 5 -19.08 -66.21 -21.04
C SER A 5 -19.08 -65.06 -22.07
N VAL A 6 -18.85 -63.84 -21.62
CA VAL A 6 -18.68 -62.67 -22.49
C VAL A 6 -17.22 -62.52 -22.87
N ASP A 7 -16.99 -62.60 -24.16
CA ASP A 7 -15.69 -62.55 -24.82
C ASP A 7 -15.18 -61.09 -24.87
N HIS A 8 -14.05 -60.81 -24.20
CA HIS A 8 -13.40 -59.51 -24.24
C HIS A 8 -12.48 -59.40 -25.46
N LYS A 9 -12.98 -58.77 -26.53
CA LYS A 9 -12.20 -58.39 -27.69
C LYS A 9 -11.15 -57.33 -27.29
N ARG A 10 -9.90 -57.72 -27.32
CA ARG A 10 -8.70 -56.86 -27.24
C ARG A 10 -8.66 -55.89 -28.42
N PHE A 11 -8.85 -54.59 -28.12
CA PHE A 11 -8.60 -53.56 -29.11
C PHE A 11 -7.12 -53.11 -28.97
N SER A 12 -6.29 -53.63 -29.87
CA SER A 12 -4.92 -53.21 -30.05
C SER A 12 -4.88 -51.90 -30.87
N ARG A 13 -4.68 -50.75 -30.22
CA ARG A 13 -4.32 -49.52 -30.89
C ARG A 13 -2.80 -49.35 -30.89
N LYS A 14 -2.18 -49.76 -31.98
CA LYS A 14 -0.83 -49.33 -32.36
C LYS A 14 -0.95 -47.91 -32.97
N GLY A 15 -0.40 -46.92 -32.32
CA GLY A 15 -0.26 -45.56 -32.81
C GLY A 15 0.57 -44.78 -31.81
N GLY A 16 1.81 -45.20 -31.61
CA GLY A 16 2.76 -44.47 -30.78
C GLY A 16 3.28 -43.27 -31.51
N ILE A 17 2.75 -42.09 -31.17
CA ILE A 17 3.40 -40.82 -31.48
C ILE A 17 4.55 -40.69 -30.47
N CYS A 18 5.77 -41.07 -30.88
CA CYS A 18 6.97 -40.72 -30.15
C CYS A 18 7.17 -39.20 -30.25
N MET A 19 6.46 -38.46 -29.41
CA MET A 19 6.78 -37.07 -29.16
C MET A 19 8.14 -36.99 -28.50
N ASN A 20 9.05 -36.26 -29.14
CA ASN A 20 10.43 -36.11 -28.74
C ASN A 20 10.49 -35.31 -27.42
N LEU A 21 10.34 -36.00 -26.30
CA LEU A 21 10.26 -35.52 -24.92
C LEU A 21 11.50 -34.67 -24.52
N ASN A 22 12.61 -34.83 -25.23
CA ASN A 22 13.84 -34.10 -24.93
C ASN A 22 13.83 -32.63 -25.41
N LEU A 23 13.09 -32.30 -26.48
CA LEU A 23 12.99 -30.93 -26.98
C LEU A 23 12.08 -30.11 -26.07
N ASN A 24 10.99 -30.69 -25.62
CA ASN A 24 10.05 -30.04 -24.70
C ASN A 24 10.69 -29.74 -23.32
N ARG A 25 11.57 -30.60 -22.81
CA ARG A 25 12.24 -30.36 -21.51
C ARG A 25 13.17 -29.15 -21.54
N LYS A 26 13.91 -28.93 -22.63
CA LYS A 26 14.79 -27.77 -22.77
C LYS A 26 14.00 -26.47 -22.94
N VAL A 27 12.89 -26.50 -23.68
CA VAL A 27 12.00 -25.34 -23.87
C VAL A 27 11.29 -25.00 -22.55
N PHE A 28 10.79 -26.00 -21.80
CA PHE A 28 10.19 -25.79 -20.48
C PHE A 28 11.21 -25.23 -19.48
N ALA A 29 12.41 -25.74 -19.45
CA ALA A 29 13.47 -25.22 -18.58
C ALA A 29 13.85 -23.77 -18.90
N ALA A 30 13.92 -23.43 -20.20
CA ALA A 30 14.21 -22.07 -20.64
C ALA A 30 13.07 -21.09 -20.32
N VAL A 31 11.82 -21.48 -20.52
CA VAL A 31 10.64 -20.67 -20.19
C VAL A 31 10.52 -20.49 -18.67
N PHE A 32 10.75 -21.56 -17.88
CA PHE A 32 10.71 -21.49 -16.42
C PHE A 32 11.84 -20.61 -15.86
N ALA A 33 13.05 -20.72 -16.39
CA ALA A 33 14.17 -19.83 -16.02
C ALA A 33 13.90 -18.38 -16.40
N PHE A 34 13.26 -18.11 -17.53
CA PHE A 34 12.89 -16.77 -17.97
C PHE A 34 11.78 -16.17 -17.08
N CYS A 35 10.76 -16.95 -16.71
CA CYS A 35 9.73 -16.53 -15.77
C CYS A 35 10.31 -16.27 -14.37
N LEU A 36 11.24 -17.10 -13.89
CA LEU A 36 11.94 -16.85 -12.62
C LEU A 36 12.80 -15.59 -12.66
N ALA A 37 13.49 -15.33 -13.78
CA ALA A 37 14.27 -14.11 -13.94
C ALA A 37 13.41 -12.84 -13.96
N ILE A 38 12.19 -12.91 -14.50
CA ILE A 38 11.24 -11.80 -14.47
C ILE A 38 10.65 -11.61 -13.04
N CYS A 39 10.40 -12.70 -12.31
CA CYS A 39 9.88 -12.63 -10.94
C CYS A 39 10.90 -12.16 -9.91
N THR A 40 12.21 -12.31 -10.17
CA THR A 40 13.28 -11.85 -9.26
C THR A 40 13.75 -10.42 -9.52
N SER A 41 13.29 -9.79 -10.58
CA SER A 41 13.66 -8.41 -10.93
C SER A 41 12.63 -7.36 -10.49
N THR A 42 11.60 -7.71 -9.74
CA THR A 42 10.93 -6.73 -8.89
C THR A 42 11.77 -6.54 -7.62
N ALA A 43 12.99 -6.05 -7.75
CA ALA A 43 13.48 -5.10 -6.79
C ALA A 43 12.36 -4.05 -6.73
N PHE A 44 11.69 -3.94 -5.61
CA PHE A 44 10.93 -2.74 -5.27
C PHE A 44 11.98 -1.62 -5.29
N ALA A 45 12.25 -1.08 -6.46
CA ALA A 45 12.82 0.24 -6.54
C ALA A 45 11.80 1.08 -5.78
N ASP A 46 12.18 1.64 -4.62
CA ASP A 46 11.41 2.70 -4.00
C ASP A 46 11.06 3.65 -5.13
N LEU A 47 9.78 3.66 -5.52
CA LEU A 47 9.31 4.61 -6.51
C LEU A 47 9.70 5.98 -5.95
N PRO A 48 10.35 6.85 -6.72
CA PRO A 48 10.81 8.11 -6.20
C PRO A 48 9.62 8.84 -5.58
N GLU A 49 9.78 9.30 -4.34
CA GLU A 49 8.82 10.18 -3.70
C GLU A 49 8.59 11.35 -4.65
N ALA A 50 7.38 11.42 -5.24
CA ALA A 50 7.03 12.49 -6.14
C ALA A 50 6.47 13.66 -5.33
N ASP A 51 6.84 14.90 -5.67
CA ASP A 51 6.24 16.09 -5.10
C ASP A 51 4.76 16.16 -5.50
N VAL A 52 3.87 16.06 -4.51
CA VAL A 52 2.42 16.30 -4.67
C VAL A 52 2.14 17.80 -4.62
N ALA A 53 2.83 18.50 -3.72
CA ALA A 53 2.84 19.94 -3.56
C ALA A 53 4.20 20.37 -2.95
N PRO A 54 4.56 21.63 -2.92
CA PRO A 54 5.83 22.08 -2.33
C PRO A 54 6.04 21.55 -0.91
N GLY A 55 7.03 20.68 -0.72
CA GLY A 55 7.37 20.04 0.56
C GLY A 55 6.42 18.91 1.00
N ILE A 56 5.53 18.43 0.12
CA ILE A 56 4.61 17.35 0.36
C ILE A 56 4.94 16.21 -0.61
N TYR A 57 5.39 15.09 -0.07
CA TYR A 57 5.89 13.94 -0.83
C TYR A 57 4.88 12.81 -0.82
N SER A 58 4.67 12.19 -1.97
CA SER A 58 3.88 10.96 -2.07
C SER A 58 4.62 9.79 -1.41
N TYR A 59 3.84 8.85 -0.89
CA TYR A 59 4.36 7.56 -0.50
C TYR A 59 4.28 6.61 -1.71
N ASP A 60 5.39 5.99 -2.06
CA ASP A 60 5.51 5.01 -3.14
C ASP A 60 5.04 5.55 -4.53
N GLY A 61 5.17 6.86 -4.73
CA GLY A 61 4.77 7.54 -5.98
C GLY A 61 3.27 7.70 -6.20
N ASP A 62 2.41 7.26 -5.26
CA ASP A 62 0.95 7.42 -5.34
C ASP A 62 0.53 8.74 -4.68
N PRO A 63 -0.02 9.74 -5.42
CA PRO A 63 -0.43 11.02 -4.88
C PRO A 63 -1.60 10.94 -3.89
N ASN A 64 -2.33 9.81 -3.84
CA ASN A 64 -3.37 9.58 -2.84
C ASN A 64 -2.80 9.27 -1.45
N PHE A 65 -1.51 8.95 -1.36
CA PHE A 65 -0.83 8.65 -0.11
C PHE A 65 0.34 9.60 0.08
N ILE A 66 0.28 10.45 1.11
CA ILE A 66 1.35 11.40 1.41
C ILE A 66 2.05 11.08 2.73
N ILE A 67 3.34 11.37 2.78
CA ILE A 67 4.13 11.25 4.00
C ILE A 67 3.90 12.50 4.84
N TRP A 68 3.05 12.42 5.86
CA TRP A 68 2.71 13.56 6.69
C TRP A 68 3.64 13.71 7.92
N ASP A 69 4.24 12.62 8.39
CA ASP A 69 5.27 12.65 9.44
C ASP A 69 6.36 11.62 9.14
N ALA A 70 7.60 11.93 9.48
CA ALA A 70 8.73 11.05 9.25
C ALA A 70 9.79 11.17 10.35
N GLY A 71 10.19 10.03 10.87
CA GLY A 71 11.28 9.85 11.81
C GLY A 71 12.44 9.03 11.23
N SER A 72 13.43 8.70 12.05
CA SER A 72 14.60 7.94 11.61
C SER A 72 14.31 6.50 11.21
N HIS A 73 13.23 5.90 11.71
CA HIS A 73 12.89 4.49 11.52
C HIS A 73 11.43 4.27 11.18
N ALA A 74 10.66 5.35 10.93
CA ALA A 74 9.26 5.26 10.61
C ALA A 74 8.82 6.41 9.72
N LYS A 75 7.84 6.14 8.85
CA LYS A 75 7.06 7.15 8.13
C LYS A 75 5.60 6.95 8.49
N SER A 76 4.89 8.04 8.73
CA SER A 76 3.43 8.04 8.86
C SER A 76 2.84 8.55 7.55
N VAL A 77 1.96 7.74 6.97
CA VAL A 77 1.36 7.98 5.66
C VAL A 77 -0.12 8.26 5.83
N ALA A 78 -0.59 9.34 5.21
CA ALA A 78 -2.01 9.71 5.18
C ALA A 78 -2.64 9.27 3.84
N ASP A 79 -3.83 8.71 3.91
CA ASP A 79 -4.71 8.52 2.77
C ASP A 79 -5.48 9.84 2.53
N VAL A 80 -5.06 10.57 1.50
CA VAL A 80 -5.60 11.90 1.13
C VAL A 80 -7.09 11.81 0.82
N SER A 81 -7.53 10.73 0.16
CA SER A 81 -8.93 10.53 -0.23
C SER A 81 -9.87 10.34 0.96
N SER A 82 -9.32 9.98 2.12
CA SER A 82 -10.06 9.76 3.36
C SER A 82 -10.22 11.02 4.22
N ALA A 83 -9.62 12.14 3.81
CA ALA A 83 -9.67 13.37 4.59
C ALA A 83 -11.08 13.98 4.61
N TYR A 84 -11.57 14.35 5.80
CA TYR A 84 -12.89 14.95 5.97
C TYR A 84 -12.94 15.87 7.20
N ILE A 85 -13.87 16.85 7.19
CA ILE A 85 -14.18 17.70 8.34
C ILE A 85 -15.11 16.93 9.28
N MET A 86 -14.67 16.73 10.53
CA MET A 86 -15.46 16.05 11.56
C MET A 86 -16.43 16.98 12.26
N SER A 87 -15.94 18.15 12.66
CA SER A 87 -16.74 19.15 13.37
C SER A 87 -16.15 20.52 13.20
N GLU A 88 -17.00 21.53 13.21
CA GLU A 88 -16.62 22.92 13.13
C GLU A 88 -17.30 23.72 14.22
N GLY A 89 -16.51 24.47 14.99
CA GLY A 89 -16.96 25.41 16.00
C GLY A 89 -16.56 26.83 15.65
N GLU A 90 -16.91 27.78 16.53
CA GLU A 90 -16.53 29.19 16.34
C GLU A 90 -15.01 29.37 16.33
N ASP A 91 -14.32 28.73 17.30
CA ASP A 91 -12.89 28.92 17.55
C ASP A 91 -12.01 27.77 17.00
N TYR A 92 -12.62 26.70 16.50
CA TYR A 92 -11.87 25.51 16.09
C TYR A 92 -12.54 24.77 14.93
N GLU A 93 -11.76 23.90 14.33
CA GLU A 93 -12.18 22.93 13.34
C GLU A 93 -11.46 21.61 13.62
N ASP A 94 -12.18 20.51 13.70
CA ASP A 94 -11.62 19.16 13.78
C ASP A 94 -11.74 18.49 12.42
N PHE A 95 -10.63 17.99 11.92
CA PHE A 95 -10.57 17.21 10.70
C PHE A 95 -9.86 15.88 10.95
N ALA A 96 -10.14 14.90 10.13
CA ALA A 96 -9.63 13.56 10.27
C ALA A 96 -9.24 12.96 8.92
N PHE A 97 -8.33 11.99 8.97
CA PHE A 97 -7.96 11.16 7.83
C PHE A 97 -7.48 9.78 8.31
N LEU A 98 -7.48 8.80 7.42
CA LEU A 98 -6.87 7.50 7.68
C LEU A 98 -5.36 7.61 7.53
N SER A 99 -4.64 7.00 8.46
CA SER A 99 -3.18 6.94 8.42
C SER A 99 -2.69 5.55 8.77
N PHE A 100 -1.55 5.17 8.21
CA PHE A 100 -0.80 3.99 8.60
C PHE A 100 0.67 4.34 8.78
N SER A 101 1.39 3.54 9.56
CA SER A 101 2.82 3.72 9.77
C SER A 101 3.61 2.63 9.08
N VAL A 102 4.71 3.02 8.48
CA VAL A 102 5.70 2.11 7.90
C VAL A 102 6.96 2.19 8.74
N TRP A 103 7.35 1.07 9.33
CA TRP A 103 8.54 0.95 10.14
C TRP A 103 9.60 0.14 9.41
N TRP A 104 10.85 0.50 9.55
CA TRP A 104 11.96 -0.33 9.08
C TRP A 104 12.95 -0.62 10.22
N ASN A 105 13.36 -1.86 10.26
CA ASN A 105 14.36 -2.31 11.20
C ASN A 105 15.75 -1.97 10.64
N SER A 106 16.54 -1.21 11.41
CA SER A 106 17.88 -0.81 11.00
C SER A 106 18.90 -1.96 10.92
N SER A 107 18.60 -3.13 11.54
CA SER A 107 19.52 -4.26 11.57
C SER A 107 19.43 -5.16 10.34
N ASP A 108 18.26 -5.32 9.75
CA ASP A 108 17.98 -6.23 8.63
C ASP A 108 17.24 -5.58 7.45
N GLY A 109 16.83 -4.30 7.59
CA GLY A 109 16.07 -3.57 6.61
C GLY A 109 14.63 -4.07 6.43
N ALA A 110 14.15 -4.97 7.29
CA ALA A 110 12.79 -5.46 7.23
C ALA A 110 11.78 -4.35 7.45
N MET A 111 10.76 -4.28 6.59
CA MET A 111 9.68 -3.31 6.68
C MET A 111 8.44 -3.93 7.32
N THR A 112 7.79 -3.18 8.20
CA THR A 112 6.51 -3.54 8.81
C THR A 112 5.53 -2.41 8.57
N VAL A 113 4.35 -2.73 8.06
CA VAL A 113 3.25 -1.78 7.86
C VAL A 113 2.19 -2.03 8.92
N GLU A 114 1.85 -1.00 9.69
CA GLU A 114 0.76 -1.05 10.67
C GLU A 114 -0.60 -0.90 9.99
N PRO A 115 -1.66 -1.46 10.57
CA PRO A 115 -3.02 -1.25 10.08
C PRO A 115 -3.41 0.23 10.05
N GLN A 116 -4.23 0.61 9.08
CA GLN A 116 -4.80 1.95 9.03
C GLN A 116 -5.65 2.25 10.27
N HIS A 117 -5.53 3.48 10.75
CA HIS A 117 -6.34 4.02 11.85
C HIS A 117 -6.67 5.48 11.57
N THR A 118 -7.77 5.97 12.15
CA THR A 118 -8.17 7.37 12.01
C THR A 118 -7.33 8.23 12.94
N ILE A 119 -6.74 9.29 12.37
CA ILE A 119 -6.08 10.36 13.12
C ILE A 119 -6.97 11.60 13.04
N VAL A 120 -7.10 12.28 14.17
CA VAL A 120 -7.88 13.51 14.29
C VAL A 120 -6.94 14.65 14.66
N PHE A 121 -7.09 15.79 14.01
CA PHE A 121 -6.42 17.03 14.36
C PHE A 121 -7.43 18.14 14.61
N ARG A 122 -7.12 19.01 15.55
CA ARG A 122 -7.84 20.24 15.80
C ARG A 122 -7.02 21.42 15.28
N TYR A 123 -7.62 22.18 14.39
CA TYR A 123 -7.11 23.47 13.97
C TYR A 123 -7.77 24.57 14.82
N LYS A 124 -6.97 25.40 15.48
CA LYS A 124 -7.46 26.56 16.24
C LYS A 124 -7.46 27.77 15.33
N LYS A 125 -8.64 28.37 15.13
CA LYS A 125 -8.85 29.49 14.20
C LYS A 125 -8.19 30.77 14.67
N ASP A 126 -8.08 30.97 15.99
CA ASP A 126 -7.49 32.16 16.62
C ASP A 126 -5.97 32.21 16.53
N THR A 127 -5.31 31.05 16.68
CA THR A 127 -3.83 30.94 16.71
C THR A 127 -3.24 30.38 15.42
N GLY A 128 -4.04 29.73 14.58
CA GLY A 128 -3.56 29.02 13.40
C GLY A 128 -2.80 27.72 13.73
N GLU A 129 -2.91 27.21 14.94
CA GLU A 129 -2.17 26.04 15.42
C GLU A 129 -2.94 24.75 15.23
N TYR A 130 -2.21 23.68 14.91
CA TYR A 130 -2.73 22.31 14.85
C TYR A 130 -2.40 21.57 16.14
N HIS A 131 -3.38 20.85 16.68
CA HIS A 131 -3.27 20.06 17.90
C HIS A 131 -3.81 18.65 17.68
N MET A 132 -3.22 17.66 18.35
CA MET A 132 -3.81 16.32 18.44
C MET A 132 -4.74 16.25 19.67
N PRO A 133 -6.05 16.10 19.52
CA PRO A 133 -7.00 16.09 20.65
C PRO A 133 -6.76 14.93 21.63
N SER A 134 -6.18 13.83 21.15
CA SER A 134 -5.88 12.63 21.96
C SER A 134 -4.65 12.78 22.86
N SER A 135 -3.82 13.81 22.67
CA SER A 135 -2.69 14.04 23.57
C SER A 135 -3.21 14.65 24.87
N LYS A 136 -2.84 14.06 26.01
CA LYS A 136 -3.23 14.55 27.36
C LYS A 136 -2.93 16.03 27.61
N PHE A 137 -2.16 16.68 26.76
CA PHE A 137 -1.69 18.05 26.90
C PHE A 137 -2.00 18.95 25.72
N GLY A 138 -2.71 18.46 24.69
CA GLY A 138 -3.06 19.28 23.54
C GLY A 138 -1.84 20.00 22.94
N SER A 139 -0.69 19.32 22.90
CA SER A 139 0.54 19.92 22.38
C SER A 139 0.36 20.26 20.91
N ALA A 140 0.85 21.45 20.54
CA ALA A 140 0.91 21.86 19.15
C ALA A 140 1.76 20.87 18.34
N VAL A 141 1.36 20.66 17.10
CA VAL A 141 2.08 19.79 16.16
C VAL A 141 3.42 20.44 15.79
N ASP A 142 4.43 19.61 15.52
CA ASP A 142 5.73 20.08 15.06
C ASP A 142 5.56 20.94 13.79
N GLN A 143 6.23 22.09 13.77
CA GLN A 143 6.18 23.04 12.66
C GLN A 143 6.52 22.42 11.29
N ARG A 144 7.33 21.35 11.28
CA ARG A 144 7.68 20.59 10.06
C ARG A 144 6.48 19.91 9.39
N ASN A 145 5.41 19.66 10.15
CA ASN A 145 4.23 18.96 9.67
C ASN A 145 3.06 19.89 9.37
N VAL A 146 3.13 21.17 9.75
CA VAL A 146 2.06 22.15 9.57
C VAL A 146 1.61 22.24 8.12
N GLY A 147 2.52 22.44 7.17
CA GLY A 147 2.16 22.56 5.74
C GLY A 147 1.45 21.31 5.17
N LYS A 148 1.80 20.12 5.69
CA LYS A 148 1.14 18.88 5.29
C LYS A 148 -0.26 18.75 5.87
N LEU A 149 -0.46 19.22 7.11
CA LEU A 149 -1.78 19.29 7.74
C LEU A 149 -2.67 20.35 7.11
N GLU A 150 -2.12 21.50 6.68
CA GLU A 150 -2.83 22.49 5.89
C GLU A 150 -3.34 21.92 4.56
N TYR A 151 -2.50 21.16 3.86
CA TYR A 151 -2.89 20.45 2.64
C TYR A 151 -4.03 19.46 2.89
N LEU A 152 -3.88 18.56 3.89
CA LEU A 152 -4.91 17.57 4.24
C LEU A 152 -6.23 18.23 4.66
N ARG A 153 -6.16 19.34 5.41
CA ARG A 153 -7.33 20.10 5.81
C ARG A 153 -8.01 20.77 4.60
N ALA A 154 -7.25 21.31 3.65
CA ALA A 154 -7.81 21.87 2.43
C ALA A 154 -8.56 20.82 1.60
N VAL A 155 -7.96 19.61 1.45
CA VAL A 155 -8.64 18.49 0.79
C VAL A 155 -9.90 18.05 1.55
N ALA A 156 -9.86 18.03 2.90
CA ALA A 156 -11.03 17.70 3.70
C ALA A 156 -12.21 18.67 3.46
N HIS A 157 -11.92 19.96 3.23
CA HIS A 157 -12.96 20.94 2.82
C HIS A 157 -13.51 20.64 1.43
N GLU A 158 -12.65 20.32 0.46
CA GLU A 158 -13.10 19.95 -0.91
C GLU A 158 -14.02 18.73 -0.93
N HIS A 159 -13.85 17.81 0.02
CA HIS A 159 -14.72 16.62 0.14
C HIS A 159 -16.03 16.89 0.89
N SER A 160 -16.17 18.04 1.55
CA SER A 160 -17.32 18.37 2.40
C SER A 160 -18.35 19.26 1.68
N ASP A 161 -18.00 19.82 0.52
CA ASP A 161 -18.85 20.61 -0.36
C ASP A 161 -19.60 19.72 -1.37
#